data_1d469d21829427c7557ccce13e4f3ac8
#
_entry.id   1d469d21829427c7557ccce13e4f3ac8
#
_cell.length_a   1.000
_cell.length_b   1.000
_cell.length_c   1.000
_cell.angle_alpha   90.00
_cell.angle_beta   90.00
_cell.angle_gamma   90.00
#
_symmetry.space_group_name_H-M   'P 1'
#
loop_
_entity.id
_entity.type
_entity.pdbx_description
1 polymer ?
#
loop_
_entity_poly.entity_id
_entity_poly.type
_entity_poly.pdbx_seq_one_letter_code
_entity_poly.pdbx_strand_id
1 'polypeptide(L)'
;MKKIICFLLTLTLIICGGATTAYASGNVLNIDKKNISHEVSSDLYGLFIEDISYACDGGLVSQMVNNGSFEYSSKPESGWSFDKIRAVISTGDGMSEKNPTYESLTVDGIGTIRNAGFTELYKYKTDKYVSKSAAMPDMGFKANTEYDFSCYIKNIDFDGTVSIYLDSKSNKNNSVELNTSNISTKAWTKVNTKIKSAKTEDGGLAIVFNGKGSLQFDFASLVPCNSYGYGNSQWKYTTLRSDLVTALKNLKPSFIRFPGGCLAEGNDLEHLYNWKDTVGALEERKQCANVWANDDNGNYYNNTSAMGYHEYFQLCEDLGAKAIPIVNVGLTCQGRNGYDDHVDALKKASMSDSEWKSYLINEKGYDEKDTDKIAERTKYIDSLKIKSEADFEHYLDTVALRPGTDEFENYTQDVLDLIEYANGDSKTTYWGAIRAANGHEAPFNIKYIGLGNENWGDVYFRNFDALKKAVNEKYSEITVVSSSGPSADGEYFNSAWETINSNTITPTTTI
;
A
#
# COMPACT_ATOMS: atom_id res chain seq x y z
N MET A 1 61.86 54.06 -4.59
CA MET A 1 60.97 53.79 -5.77
C MET A 1 60.32 52.40 -5.80
N LYS A 2 61.03 51.31 -5.54
CA LYS A 2 60.41 49.96 -5.59
C LYS A 2 59.26 49.69 -4.57
N LYS A 3 59.32 50.27 -3.37
CA LYS A 3 58.30 50.13 -2.35
C LYS A 3 57.02 50.93 -2.62
N ILE A 4 57.11 52.05 -3.31
CA ILE A 4 55.95 52.88 -3.69
C ILE A 4 55.24 52.30 -4.88
N ILE A 5 55.95 51.64 -5.80
CA ILE A 5 55.34 50.94 -6.95
C ILE A 5 54.57 49.69 -6.49
N CYS A 6 55.07 48.91 -5.48
CA CYS A 6 54.31 47.78 -4.91
C CYS A 6 53.06 48.26 -4.19
N PHE A 7 53.06 49.39 -3.48
CA PHE A 7 51.94 49.92 -2.77
C PHE A 7 50.84 50.44 -3.73
N LEU A 8 51.26 51.09 -4.83
CA LEU A 8 50.31 51.51 -5.87
C LEU A 8 49.73 50.35 -6.67
N LEU A 9 50.49 49.28 -6.94
CA LEU A 9 49.99 48.07 -7.58
C LEU A 9 49.00 47.27 -6.67
N THR A 10 49.27 47.23 -5.36
CA THR A 10 48.35 46.57 -4.41
C THR A 10 47.06 47.38 -4.20
N LEU A 11 47.17 48.74 -4.22
CA LEU A 11 45.99 49.58 -4.12
C LEU A 11 45.14 49.54 -5.39
N THR A 12 45.75 49.45 -6.56
CA THR A 12 45.01 49.28 -7.84
C THR A 12 44.37 47.94 -7.97
N LEU A 13 44.96 46.84 -7.45
CA LEU A 13 44.36 45.51 -7.36
C LEU A 13 43.19 45.46 -6.36
N ILE A 14 43.29 46.26 -5.26
CA ILE A 14 42.17 46.35 -4.29
C ILE A 14 41.02 47.18 -4.86
N ILE A 15 41.30 48.19 -5.69
CA ILE A 15 40.26 49.01 -6.33
C ILE A 15 39.63 48.32 -7.54
N CYS A 16 40.38 47.45 -8.27
CA CYS A 16 39.84 46.67 -9.39
C CYS A 16 39.22 45.35 -8.95
N GLY A 17 39.53 44.84 -7.74
CA GLY A 17 38.90 43.65 -7.17
C GLY A 17 37.58 43.91 -6.42
N GLY A 18 37.20 45.19 -6.31
CA GLY A 18 36.05 45.61 -5.48
C GLY A 18 34.77 46.00 -6.21
N ALA A 19 34.60 45.65 -7.46
CA ALA A 19 33.37 46.04 -8.15
C ALA A 19 33.03 45.17 -9.34
N THR A 20 32.76 43.90 -9.11
CA THR A 20 31.75 43.17 -9.89
C THR A 20 31.09 42.14 -8.99
N THR A 21 30.49 42.56 -7.88
CA THR A 21 29.27 41.89 -7.49
C THR A 21 28.25 42.25 -8.57
N ALA A 22 28.16 41.44 -9.60
CA ALA A 22 26.98 41.41 -10.41
C ALA A 22 25.84 41.11 -9.43
N TYR A 23 25.12 42.13 -9.01
CA TYR A 23 23.79 41.97 -8.46
C TYR A 23 22.97 41.32 -9.58
N ALA A 24 22.92 40.01 -9.62
CA ALA A 24 21.77 39.38 -10.23
C ALA A 24 20.59 40.10 -9.60
N SER A 25 19.78 40.75 -10.41
CA SER A 25 18.50 41.30 -9.98
C SER A 25 17.58 40.11 -9.63
N GLY A 26 17.93 39.43 -8.55
CA GLY A 26 17.11 38.42 -7.96
C GLY A 26 15.89 39.12 -7.37
N ASN A 27 14.73 38.55 -7.60
CA ASN A 27 13.51 38.98 -6.92
C ASN A 27 13.79 38.97 -5.41
N VAL A 28 13.72 40.12 -4.77
CA VAL A 28 13.91 40.27 -3.33
C VAL A 28 12.57 40.00 -2.67
N LEU A 29 12.46 38.90 -1.97
CA LEU A 29 11.30 38.59 -1.13
C LEU A 29 11.51 39.24 0.23
N ASN A 30 10.75 40.31 0.52
CA ASN A 30 10.68 40.92 1.83
C ASN A 30 9.58 40.25 2.66
N ILE A 31 9.99 39.54 3.70
CA ILE A 31 9.04 38.92 4.65
C ILE A 31 8.87 39.87 5.85
N ASP A 32 7.72 40.53 5.93
CA ASP A 32 7.35 41.33 7.09
C ASP A 32 6.60 40.49 8.12
N LYS A 33 7.33 40.04 9.14
CA LYS A 33 6.78 39.24 10.24
C LYS A 33 5.78 39.99 11.13
N LYS A 34 5.64 41.30 10.97
CA LYS A 34 4.69 42.13 11.75
C LYS A 34 3.36 42.31 11.04
N ASN A 35 3.31 42.05 9.74
CA ASN A 35 2.14 42.18 8.92
C ASN A 35 1.63 40.80 8.49
N ILE A 36 0.94 40.12 9.42
CA ILE A 36 0.36 38.80 9.20
C ILE A 36 -0.97 39.01 8.48
N SER A 37 -1.09 38.51 7.25
CA SER A 37 -2.32 38.63 6.44
C SER A 37 -3.38 37.61 6.81
N HIS A 38 -2.97 36.42 7.25
CA HIS A 38 -3.86 35.33 7.70
C HIS A 38 -3.06 34.32 8.52
N GLU A 39 -3.77 33.54 9.32
CA GLU A 39 -3.18 32.40 10.02
C GLU A 39 -3.04 31.20 9.09
N VAL A 40 -1.95 30.47 9.23
CA VAL A 40 -1.76 29.19 8.54
C VAL A 40 -2.54 28.13 9.29
N SER A 41 -3.33 27.34 8.59
CA SER A 41 -4.08 26.24 9.18
C SER A 41 -3.15 25.27 9.93
N SER A 42 -3.59 24.82 11.10
CA SER A 42 -2.92 23.72 11.81
C SER A 42 -2.88 22.43 11.01
N ASP A 43 -3.75 22.30 10.02
CA ASP A 43 -3.89 21.12 9.18
C ASP A 43 -3.10 21.22 7.85
N LEU A 44 -2.18 22.19 7.74
CA LEU A 44 -1.37 22.39 6.54
C LEU A 44 -0.41 21.21 6.26
N TYR A 45 0.06 20.51 7.30
CA TYR A 45 1.06 19.46 7.19
C TYR A 45 0.53 18.13 7.70
N GLY A 46 0.56 17.11 6.84
CA GLY A 46 0.20 15.74 7.16
C GLY A 46 1.13 14.75 6.48
N LEU A 47 0.83 13.47 6.68
CA LEU A 47 1.54 12.36 6.05
C LEU A 47 0.59 11.60 5.15
N PHE A 48 1.15 11.02 4.11
CA PHE A 48 0.53 10.03 3.25
C PHE A 48 1.25 8.70 3.43
N ILE A 49 0.50 7.63 3.67
CA ILE A 49 1.04 6.28 3.82
C ILE A 49 0.36 5.37 2.80
N GLU A 50 1.17 4.71 2.00
CA GLU A 50 0.77 3.67 1.06
C GLU A 50 1.79 2.53 1.08
N ASP A 51 1.34 1.29 1.01
CA ASP A 51 2.25 0.14 0.97
C ASP A 51 2.83 -0.04 -0.43
N ILE A 52 3.89 0.71 -0.71
CA ILE A 52 4.71 0.64 -1.92
C ILE A 52 6.08 0.07 -1.55
N SER A 53 6.54 -0.95 -2.27
CA SER A 53 7.87 -1.54 -2.06
C SER A 53 8.12 -1.95 -0.60
N TYR A 54 7.14 -2.62 0.00
CA TYR A 54 7.17 -3.06 1.38
C TYR A 54 7.24 -1.90 2.41
N ALA A 55 6.53 -0.79 2.16
CA ALA A 55 6.50 0.32 3.12
C ALA A 55 5.77 -0.04 4.43
N CYS A 56 4.74 -0.87 4.36
CA CYS A 56 4.03 -1.41 5.53
C CYS A 56 4.50 -2.82 5.84
N ASP A 57 4.22 -3.80 5.00
CA ASP A 57 4.74 -5.16 5.14
C ASP A 57 6.26 -5.16 4.92
N GLY A 58 7.03 -5.65 5.91
CA GLY A 58 8.49 -5.58 5.87
C GLY A 58 9.10 -4.19 6.15
N GLY A 59 8.25 -3.17 6.33
CA GLY A 59 8.60 -1.80 6.65
C GLY A 59 8.09 -1.36 8.02
N LEU A 60 6.93 -0.70 8.05
CA LEU A 60 6.32 -0.18 9.28
C LEU A 60 5.84 -1.30 10.22
N VAL A 61 5.28 -2.37 9.67
CA VAL A 61 4.87 -3.56 10.42
C VAL A 61 6.11 -4.31 10.89
N SER A 62 6.12 -4.75 12.14
CA SER A 62 7.29 -5.39 12.75
C SER A 62 7.42 -6.88 12.45
N GLN A 63 6.50 -7.46 11.66
CA GLN A 63 6.59 -8.85 11.18
C GLN A 63 7.87 -9.05 10.37
N MET A 64 8.65 -10.06 10.73
CA MET A 64 9.93 -10.36 10.08
C MET A 64 9.83 -11.47 9.03
N VAL A 65 8.82 -12.34 9.13
CA VAL A 65 8.57 -13.42 8.16
C VAL A 65 7.87 -12.84 6.95
N ASN A 66 8.45 -13.01 5.78
CA ASN A 66 7.82 -12.68 4.51
C ASN A 66 6.94 -13.85 4.06
N ASN A 67 5.74 -13.55 3.57
CA ASN A 67 4.82 -14.56 3.03
C ASN A 67 4.59 -15.72 4.00
N GLY A 68 4.26 -15.41 5.25
CA GLY A 68 4.08 -16.40 6.32
C GLY A 68 2.88 -17.32 6.13
N SER A 69 1.93 -16.95 5.27
CA SER A 69 0.69 -17.67 4.99
C SER A 69 0.61 -18.27 3.58
N PHE A 70 1.68 -18.21 2.78
CA PHE A 70 1.77 -18.81 1.45
C PHE A 70 0.74 -18.31 0.43
N GLU A 71 0.16 -17.13 0.64
CA GLU A 71 -0.92 -16.58 -0.20
C GLU A 71 -0.43 -15.81 -1.43
N TYR A 72 0.89 -15.75 -1.71
CA TYR A 72 1.40 -15.11 -2.92
C TYR A 72 0.99 -15.91 -4.16
N SER A 73 0.02 -15.38 -4.91
CA SER A 73 -0.68 -16.12 -5.97
C SER A 73 0.23 -16.68 -7.07
N SER A 74 1.30 -15.96 -7.43
CA SER A 74 2.23 -16.38 -8.47
C SER A 74 3.39 -17.21 -7.94
N LYS A 75 3.77 -17.05 -6.67
CA LYS A 75 4.87 -17.74 -6.00
C LYS A 75 4.55 -18.01 -4.54
N PRO A 76 3.68 -18.99 -4.24
CA PRO A 76 3.27 -19.27 -2.86
C PRO A 76 4.43 -19.58 -1.90
N GLU A 77 5.52 -20.16 -2.40
CA GLU A 77 6.73 -20.45 -1.60
C GLU A 77 7.76 -19.29 -1.57
N SER A 78 7.41 -18.10 -2.09
CA SER A 78 8.33 -16.96 -2.08
C SER A 78 8.77 -16.63 -0.67
N GLY A 79 10.08 -16.40 -0.47
CA GLY A 79 10.68 -16.15 0.84
C GLY A 79 11.07 -17.42 1.61
N TRP A 80 10.63 -18.61 1.16
CA TRP A 80 10.88 -19.88 1.82
C TRP A 80 11.90 -20.74 1.08
N SER A 81 12.59 -21.58 1.82
CA SER A 81 13.47 -22.64 1.31
C SER A 81 13.33 -23.90 2.15
N PHE A 82 13.47 -25.05 1.50
CA PHE A 82 13.21 -26.37 2.05
C PHE A 82 14.46 -27.25 1.92
N ASP A 83 14.92 -27.84 3.03
CA ASP A 83 16.07 -28.76 3.06
C ASP A 83 15.66 -30.09 3.69
N LYS A 84 15.78 -31.18 2.94
CA LYS A 84 15.47 -32.56 3.37
C LYS A 84 14.05 -32.75 3.89
N ILE A 85 13.10 -31.99 3.35
CA ILE A 85 11.68 -32.08 3.63
C ILE A 85 10.94 -31.95 2.30
N ARG A 86 9.91 -32.75 2.09
CA ARG A 86 9.02 -32.56 0.96
C ARG A 86 7.93 -31.56 1.36
N ALA A 87 7.88 -30.49 0.61
CA ALA A 87 6.89 -29.45 0.75
C ALA A 87 5.98 -29.44 -0.50
N VAL A 88 4.69 -29.20 -0.32
CA VAL A 88 3.72 -29.10 -1.42
C VAL A 88 2.66 -28.08 -1.02
N ILE A 89 2.53 -27.03 -1.81
CA ILE A 89 1.44 -26.07 -1.66
C ILE A 89 0.10 -26.79 -1.82
N SER A 90 -0.80 -26.53 -0.90
CA SER A 90 -2.14 -27.12 -0.84
C SER A 90 -3.18 -26.04 -0.56
N THR A 91 -4.41 -26.31 -0.95
CA THR A 91 -5.57 -25.44 -0.73
C THR A 91 -6.78 -26.26 -0.33
N GLY A 92 -7.87 -25.60 0.10
CA GLY A 92 -9.16 -26.26 0.34
C GLY A 92 -9.42 -26.71 1.78
N ASP A 93 -8.39 -26.73 2.64
CA ASP A 93 -8.50 -26.97 4.09
C ASP A 93 -7.62 -25.99 4.87
N GLY A 94 -7.52 -24.75 4.34
CA GLY A 94 -6.72 -23.67 4.90
C GLY A 94 -7.29 -23.09 6.18
N MET A 95 -6.66 -22.03 6.68
CA MET A 95 -7.03 -21.36 7.93
C MET A 95 -8.42 -20.74 7.87
N SER A 96 -8.76 -20.10 6.75
CA SER A 96 -10.07 -19.50 6.47
C SER A 96 -10.32 -19.47 4.96
N GLU A 97 -11.52 -19.03 4.56
CA GLU A 97 -11.83 -18.80 3.13
C GLU A 97 -10.95 -17.70 2.52
N LYS A 98 -10.47 -16.75 3.32
CA LYS A 98 -9.61 -15.65 2.88
C LYS A 98 -8.12 -16.03 2.87
N ASN A 99 -7.74 -17.08 3.58
CA ASN A 99 -6.39 -17.63 3.63
C ASN A 99 -6.47 -19.16 3.42
N PRO A 100 -6.73 -19.61 2.18
CA PRO A 100 -6.94 -21.01 1.87
C PRO A 100 -5.64 -21.80 1.63
N THR A 101 -4.51 -21.13 1.47
CA THR A 101 -3.24 -21.74 1.03
C THR A 101 -2.38 -22.14 2.24
N TYR A 102 -1.73 -23.28 2.17
CA TYR A 102 -0.83 -23.78 3.23
C TYR A 102 0.19 -24.76 2.66
N GLU A 103 1.24 -25.04 3.42
CA GLU A 103 2.23 -26.08 3.11
C GLU A 103 1.86 -27.43 3.70
N SER A 104 1.84 -28.46 2.85
CA SER A 104 1.81 -29.86 3.24
C SER A 104 3.22 -30.40 3.29
N LEU A 105 3.71 -30.69 4.50
CA LEU A 105 5.07 -31.14 4.75
C LEU A 105 5.12 -32.63 5.01
N THR A 106 6.07 -33.35 4.36
CA THR A 106 6.38 -34.76 4.65
C THR A 106 7.84 -34.85 5.13
N VAL A 107 8.02 -35.45 6.30
CA VAL A 107 9.29 -35.56 7.00
C VAL A 107 9.71 -37.03 7.07
N ASP A 108 11.00 -37.31 6.82
CA ASP A 108 11.61 -38.62 7.02
C ASP A 108 13.04 -38.40 7.58
N GLY A 109 13.12 -38.19 8.89
CA GLY A 109 14.33 -37.82 9.61
C GLY A 109 14.35 -36.33 10.00
N ILE A 110 15.43 -35.62 9.67
CA ILE A 110 15.57 -34.19 9.98
C ILE A 110 15.36 -33.37 8.70
N GLY A 111 14.31 -32.57 8.69
CA GLY A 111 14.02 -31.59 7.64
C GLY A 111 13.99 -30.16 8.20
N THR A 112 14.29 -29.19 7.36
CA THR A 112 14.33 -27.79 7.77
C THR A 112 13.64 -26.90 6.72
N ILE A 113 12.79 -26.00 7.18
CA ILE A 113 12.29 -24.90 6.35
C ILE A 113 12.87 -23.58 6.87
N ARG A 114 13.15 -22.65 5.96
CA ARG A 114 13.78 -21.36 6.30
C ARG A 114 13.06 -20.22 5.63
N ASN A 115 12.97 -19.10 6.35
CA ASN A 115 12.52 -17.83 5.82
C ASN A 115 13.61 -16.78 6.05
N ALA A 116 13.99 -16.07 4.98
CA ALA A 116 15.01 -15.03 5.03
C ALA A 116 14.43 -13.62 5.27
N GLY A 117 13.12 -13.50 5.42
CA GLY A 117 12.43 -12.22 5.57
C GLY A 117 12.22 -11.50 4.25
N PHE A 118 12.09 -10.19 4.32
CA PHE A 118 11.83 -9.30 3.17
C PHE A 118 13.13 -8.95 2.44
N THR A 119 13.76 -9.94 1.84
CA THR A 119 15.07 -9.81 1.17
C THR A 119 14.97 -9.70 -0.34
N GLU A 120 13.80 -9.97 -0.90
CA GLU A 120 13.50 -9.76 -2.31
C GLU A 120 12.87 -8.39 -2.49
N LEU A 121 13.50 -7.53 -3.29
CA LEU A 121 13.00 -6.20 -3.59
C LEU A 121 12.44 -6.18 -5.01
N TYR A 122 11.16 -5.82 -5.12
CA TYR A 122 10.59 -5.44 -6.38
C TYR A 122 11.07 -4.05 -6.79
N LYS A 123 11.63 -3.91 -7.98
CA LYS A 123 11.99 -2.61 -8.55
C LYS A 123 10.88 -2.12 -9.47
N TYR A 124 10.11 -1.16 -9.00
CA TYR A 124 9.18 -0.42 -9.83
C TYR A 124 9.87 0.14 -11.09
N LYS A 125 9.30 -0.10 -12.26
CA LYS A 125 9.79 0.32 -13.60
C LYS A 125 11.07 -0.35 -14.12
N THR A 126 11.64 -1.31 -13.47
CA THR A 126 12.73 -2.11 -14.07
C THR A 126 12.30 -3.52 -14.44
N ASP A 127 11.02 -3.84 -14.19
CA ASP A 127 10.32 -5.08 -14.56
C ASP A 127 11.10 -6.35 -14.20
N LYS A 128 11.92 -6.26 -13.16
CA LYS A 128 12.71 -7.40 -12.69
C LYS A 128 12.60 -7.52 -11.19
N TYR A 129 12.14 -8.65 -10.77
CA TYR A 129 12.30 -9.12 -9.40
C TYR A 129 13.80 -9.20 -9.12
N VAL A 130 14.28 -8.34 -8.24
CA VAL A 130 15.69 -8.40 -7.83
C VAL A 130 15.77 -9.42 -6.72
N SER A 131 16.04 -10.69 -7.11
CA SER A 131 16.47 -11.67 -6.14
C SER A 131 17.64 -11.12 -5.33
N LYS A 132 17.69 -11.49 -4.07
CA LYS A 132 18.75 -11.15 -3.13
C LYS A 132 20.12 -11.19 -3.82
N SER A 133 20.79 -10.06 -3.90
CA SER A 133 22.23 -10.06 -4.13
C SER A 133 22.93 -10.53 -2.84
N ALA A 134 24.09 -11.12 -2.93
CA ALA A 134 24.88 -11.53 -1.77
C ALA A 134 25.21 -10.38 -0.81
N ALA A 135 24.94 -9.13 -1.20
CA ALA A 135 25.16 -7.91 -0.42
C ALA A 135 23.89 -7.42 0.32
N MET A 136 22.70 -8.01 0.09
CA MET A 136 21.50 -7.64 0.84
C MET A 136 21.44 -8.41 2.15
N PRO A 137 21.23 -7.71 3.29
CA PRO A 137 21.09 -8.37 4.59
C PRO A 137 19.83 -9.23 4.63
N ASP A 138 19.89 -10.30 5.39
CA ASP A 138 18.74 -11.09 5.79
C ASP A 138 17.95 -10.37 6.90
N MET A 139 17.12 -11.10 7.67
CA MET A 139 16.49 -10.57 8.87
C MET A 139 17.53 -10.00 9.83
N GLY A 140 17.32 -8.78 10.32
CA GLY A 140 18.22 -8.15 11.30
C GLY A 140 17.83 -8.51 12.74
N PHE A 141 18.69 -9.17 13.48
CA PHE A 141 18.50 -9.45 14.89
C PHE A 141 19.31 -8.49 15.76
N LYS A 142 18.74 -8.08 16.90
CA LYS A 142 19.42 -7.23 17.89
C LYS A 142 19.81 -8.06 19.11
N ALA A 143 21.05 -7.87 19.62
CA ALA A 143 21.54 -8.54 20.81
C ALA A 143 20.58 -8.36 21.99
N ASN A 144 20.34 -9.43 22.74
CA ASN A 144 19.47 -9.47 23.90
C ASN A 144 17.97 -9.18 23.65
N THR A 145 17.55 -9.02 22.39
CA THR A 145 16.13 -8.91 22.04
C THR A 145 15.50 -10.29 22.00
N GLU A 146 14.34 -10.38 22.60
CA GLU A 146 13.45 -11.54 22.54
C GLU A 146 12.49 -11.37 21.36
N TYR A 147 12.25 -12.46 20.63
CA TYR A 147 11.36 -12.54 19.49
C TYR A 147 10.26 -13.54 19.79
N ASP A 148 9.01 -13.14 19.53
CA ASP A 148 7.84 -14.00 19.65
C ASP A 148 7.60 -14.68 18.30
N PHE A 149 7.72 -16.00 18.29
CA PHE A 149 7.43 -16.84 17.15
C PHE A 149 6.06 -17.50 17.32
N SER A 150 5.28 -17.56 16.27
CA SER A 150 4.10 -18.40 16.20
C SER A 150 3.91 -18.97 14.80
N CYS A 151 3.21 -20.09 14.71
CA CYS A 151 2.70 -20.66 13.48
C CYS A 151 1.46 -21.50 13.77
N TYR A 152 0.77 -21.91 12.72
CA TYR A 152 -0.30 -22.89 12.82
C TYR A 152 0.14 -24.21 12.24
N ILE A 153 -0.17 -25.29 12.97
CA ILE A 153 0.13 -26.66 12.55
C ILE A 153 -1.12 -27.50 12.71
N LYS A 154 -1.37 -28.37 11.71
CA LYS A 154 -2.34 -29.46 11.81
C LYS A 154 -1.59 -30.75 11.56
N ASN A 155 -1.58 -31.63 12.55
CA ASN A 155 -0.87 -32.90 12.46
C ASN A 155 -1.70 -33.92 11.66
N ILE A 156 -1.12 -34.57 10.69
CA ILE A 156 -1.76 -35.67 9.96
C ILE A 156 -1.35 -37.00 10.59
N ASP A 157 -0.07 -37.32 10.57
CA ASP A 157 0.52 -38.52 11.14
C ASP A 157 1.98 -38.34 11.55
N PHE A 158 2.42 -37.07 11.71
CA PHE A 158 3.79 -36.76 12.09
C PHE A 158 4.04 -37.16 13.55
N ASP A 159 5.07 -37.99 13.74
CA ASP A 159 5.62 -38.39 15.04
C ASP A 159 7.06 -37.85 15.17
N GLY A 160 7.22 -36.85 16.00
CA GLY A 160 8.49 -36.15 16.15
C GLY A 160 8.41 -34.83 16.90
N THR A 161 9.48 -34.07 16.82
CA THR A 161 9.62 -32.77 17.45
C THR A 161 9.75 -31.65 16.40
N VAL A 162 9.27 -30.45 16.75
CA VAL A 162 9.43 -29.24 15.97
C VAL A 162 10.19 -28.24 16.82
N SER A 163 11.25 -27.67 16.29
CA SER A 163 12.02 -26.63 16.97
C SER A 163 12.35 -25.47 16.03
N ILE A 164 12.63 -24.31 16.62
CA ILE A 164 13.07 -23.13 15.88
C ILE A 164 14.44 -22.66 16.32
N TYR A 165 15.16 -22.01 15.45
CA TYR A 165 16.31 -21.20 15.81
C TYR A 165 16.44 -19.99 14.87
N LEU A 166 17.12 -18.93 15.35
CA LEU A 166 17.51 -17.82 14.51
C LEU A 166 18.74 -18.28 13.70
N ASP A 167 18.59 -18.41 12.39
CA ASP A 167 19.63 -18.91 11.50
C ASP A 167 20.68 -17.83 11.21
N SER A 168 21.46 -17.51 12.23
CA SER A 168 22.56 -16.56 12.19
C SER A 168 23.82 -17.17 12.80
N LYS A 169 24.96 -16.52 12.57
CA LYS A 169 26.27 -17.05 12.97
C LYS A 169 26.35 -17.48 14.44
N SER A 170 25.76 -16.67 15.34
CA SER A 170 25.89 -16.88 16.80
C SER A 170 24.69 -17.60 17.43
N ASN A 171 23.57 -17.73 16.71
CA ASN A 171 22.32 -18.26 17.26
C ASN A 171 21.97 -19.68 16.80
N LYS A 172 22.72 -20.26 15.84
CA LYS A 172 22.42 -21.60 15.28
C LYS A 172 22.28 -22.73 16.31
N ASN A 173 22.96 -22.61 17.43
CA ASN A 173 22.93 -23.61 18.49
C ASN A 173 21.88 -23.29 19.57
N ASN A 174 21.12 -22.23 19.43
CA ASN A 174 20.11 -21.76 20.38
C ASN A 174 18.71 -22.15 19.86
N SER A 175 18.45 -23.45 19.73
CA SER A 175 17.13 -23.92 19.31
C SER A 175 16.17 -23.96 20.49
N VAL A 176 14.92 -23.64 20.22
CA VAL A 176 13.80 -23.75 21.16
C VAL A 176 12.79 -24.72 20.58
N GLU A 177 12.46 -25.75 21.33
CA GLU A 177 11.43 -26.72 20.95
C GLU A 177 10.03 -26.14 21.14
N LEU A 178 9.16 -26.35 20.17
CA LEU A 178 7.76 -25.98 20.23
C LEU A 178 7.00 -27.03 21.05
N ASN A 179 6.06 -26.57 21.87
CA ASN A 179 5.14 -27.50 22.52
C ASN A 179 4.10 -28.01 21.50
N THR A 180 4.33 -29.20 20.99
CA THR A 180 3.48 -29.86 19.99
C THR A 180 2.54 -30.90 20.60
N SER A 181 2.51 -31.07 21.93
CA SER A 181 1.73 -32.11 22.61
C SER A 181 0.22 -32.04 22.39
N ASN A 182 -0.30 -30.87 22.05
CA ASN A 182 -1.73 -30.61 21.88
C ASN A 182 -2.13 -30.29 20.43
N ILE A 183 -1.25 -30.55 19.46
CA ILE A 183 -1.58 -30.28 18.04
C ILE A 183 -2.68 -31.25 17.60
N SER A 184 -3.76 -30.67 17.08
CA SER A 184 -4.92 -31.43 16.61
C SER A 184 -4.64 -32.10 15.25
N THR A 185 -5.21 -33.30 15.05
CA THR A 185 -5.26 -33.94 13.72
C THR A 185 -6.47 -33.48 12.89
N LYS A 186 -7.37 -32.67 13.46
CA LYS A 186 -8.64 -32.25 12.84
C LYS A 186 -8.75 -30.75 12.64
N ALA A 187 -7.98 -29.98 13.38
CA ALA A 187 -8.07 -28.51 13.35
C ALA A 187 -6.69 -27.88 13.41
N TRP A 188 -6.55 -26.73 12.79
CA TRP A 188 -5.38 -25.89 12.92
C TRP A 188 -5.14 -25.49 14.37
N THR A 189 -3.94 -25.68 14.83
CA THR A 189 -3.52 -25.38 16.20
C THR A 189 -2.41 -24.36 16.17
N LYS A 190 -2.63 -23.20 16.81
CA LYS A 190 -1.58 -22.20 16.97
C LYS A 190 -0.58 -22.68 18.00
N VAL A 191 0.67 -22.72 17.61
CA VAL A 191 1.81 -22.97 18.51
C VAL A 191 2.70 -21.73 18.55
N ASN A 192 3.25 -21.41 19.70
CA ASN A 192 4.11 -20.26 19.87
C ASN A 192 5.23 -20.52 20.87
N THR A 193 6.30 -19.77 20.72
CA THR A 193 7.43 -19.76 21.68
C THR A 193 8.21 -18.46 21.53
N LYS A 194 9.08 -18.20 22.50
CA LYS A 194 9.98 -17.05 22.44
C LYS A 194 11.41 -17.50 22.27
N ILE A 195 12.15 -16.75 21.47
CA ILE A 195 13.57 -16.98 21.22
C ILE A 195 14.35 -15.68 21.37
N LYS A 196 15.52 -15.76 22.01
CA LYS A 196 16.35 -14.59 22.28
C LYS A 196 17.59 -14.58 21.40
N SER A 197 17.88 -13.45 20.76
CA SER A 197 19.13 -13.29 20.02
C SER A 197 20.30 -12.99 20.95
N ALA A 198 21.39 -13.72 20.77
CA ALA A 198 22.63 -13.53 21.52
C ALA A 198 23.45 -12.32 21.02
N LYS A 199 23.34 -11.97 19.75
CA LYS A 199 24.14 -10.93 19.08
C LYS A 199 23.30 -10.07 18.15
N THR A 200 23.82 -8.87 17.85
CA THR A 200 23.31 -8.06 16.73
C THR A 200 23.98 -8.57 15.46
N GLU A 201 23.18 -9.21 14.59
CA GLU A 201 23.67 -9.82 13.35
C GLU A 201 22.49 -10.12 12.40
N ASP A 202 22.81 -10.33 11.15
CA ASP A 202 21.85 -10.74 10.14
C ASP A 202 21.68 -12.25 10.11
N GLY A 203 20.50 -12.70 9.69
CA GLY A 203 20.16 -14.11 9.58
C GLY A 203 18.76 -14.35 9.06
N GLY A 204 18.20 -15.51 9.35
CA GLY A 204 16.84 -15.91 9.01
C GLY A 204 16.15 -16.65 10.14
N LEU A 205 14.92 -17.05 9.91
CA LEU A 205 14.20 -18.01 10.75
C LEU A 205 14.38 -19.41 10.18
N ALA A 206 14.76 -20.37 11.00
CA ALA A 206 14.74 -21.78 10.66
C ALA A 206 13.78 -22.55 11.55
N ILE A 207 12.98 -23.43 10.94
CA ILE A 207 12.06 -24.35 11.62
C ILE A 207 12.50 -25.76 11.28
N VAL A 208 12.82 -26.54 12.28
CA VAL A 208 13.37 -27.90 12.15
C VAL A 208 12.34 -28.92 12.59
N PHE A 209 12.06 -29.85 11.73
CA PHE A 209 11.22 -31.02 11.98
C PHE A 209 12.13 -32.24 12.11
N ASN A 210 12.05 -32.94 13.24
CA ASN A 210 12.84 -34.14 13.49
C ASN A 210 11.90 -35.29 13.84
N GLY A 211 11.66 -36.16 12.89
CA GLY A 211 10.70 -37.25 13.04
C GLY A 211 10.30 -37.88 11.74
N LYS A 212 9.10 -38.47 11.69
CA LYS A 212 8.56 -39.12 10.51
C LYS A 212 7.06 -38.90 10.38
N GLY A 213 6.58 -38.71 9.14
CA GLY A 213 5.17 -38.53 8.83
C GLY A 213 4.87 -37.18 8.18
N SER A 214 3.63 -36.76 8.19
CA SER A 214 3.12 -35.59 7.48
C SER A 214 2.38 -34.64 8.42
N LEU A 215 2.48 -33.35 8.12
CA LEU A 215 1.75 -32.28 8.80
C LEU A 215 1.44 -31.15 7.82
N GLN A 216 0.50 -30.32 8.18
CA GLN A 216 0.18 -29.07 7.48
C GLN A 216 0.73 -27.91 8.30
N PHE A 217 1.28 -26.91 7.63
CA PHE A 217 1.97 -25.77 8.24
C PHE A 217 1.52 -24.47 7.58
N ASP A 218 1.23 -23.46 8.39
CA ASP A 218 0.72 -22.18 7.89
C ASP A 218 0.98 -21.03 8.88
N PHE A 219 0.80 -19.81 8.41
CA PHE A 219 0.73 -18.56 9.16
C PHE A 219 1.90 -18.34 10.13
N ALA A 220 3.12 -18.52 9.61
CA ALA A 220 4.34 -18.29 10.39
C ALA A 220 4.58 -16.81 10.66
N SER A 221 4.94 -16.49 11.88
CA SER A 221 5.18 -15.13 12.36
C SER A 221 6.41 -15.08 13.25
N LEU A 222 7.20 -14.03 13.14
CA LEU A 222 8.32 -13.72 14.04
C LEU A 222 8.33 -12.21 14.29
N VAL A 223 8.10 -11.80 15.54
CA VAL A 223 7.95 -10.39 15.91
C VAL A 223 8.85 -10.05 17.09
N PRO A 224 9.64 -8.96 17.06
CA PRO A 224 10.40 -8.51 18.24
C PRO A 224 9.47 -8.13 19.39
N CYS A 225 9.70 -8.66 20.61
CA CYS A 225 8.88 -8.35 21.79
C CYS A 225 8.98 -6.89 22.26
N ASN A 226 9.90 -6.10 21.71
CA ASN A 226 10.02 -4.66 21.95
C ASN A 226 9.42 -3.80 20.84
N SER A 227 8.61 -4.38 19.98
CA SER A 227 7.85 -3.67 18.95
C SER A 227 6.81 -2.74 19.59
N TYR A 228 6.50 -1.67 18.87
CA TYR A 228 5.43 -0.76 19.27
C TYR A 228 4.08 -1.50 19.28
N GLY A 229 3.33 -1.36 20.35
CA GLY A 229 2.06 -2.05 20.51
C GLY A 229 2.16 -3.50 21.02
N TYR A 230 3.35 -4.09 21.14
CA TYR A 230 3.48 -5.46 21.64
C TYR A 230 2.92 -5.60 23.06
N GLY A 231 1.95 -6.52 23.23
CA GLY A 231 1.25 -6.72 24.50
C GLY A 231 0.20 -5.67 24.85
N ASN A 232 -0.06 -4.70 23.96
CA ASN A 232 -1.13 -3.72 24.12
C ASN A 232 -2.41 -4.23 23.45
N SER A 233 -3.53 -4.23 24.18
CA SER A 233 -4.82 -4.71 23.68
C SER A 233 -5.39 -3.89 22.52
N GLN A 234 -5.00 -2.62 22.37
CA GLN A 234 -5.39 -1.77 21.25
C GLN A 234 -4.63 -2.12 19.96
N TRP A 235 -3.43 -2.71 20.09
CA TRP A 235 -2.61 -3.27 19.02
C TRP A 235 -2.71 -4.80 19.00
N LYS A 236 -3.94 -5.30 19.02
CA LYS A 236 -4.24 -6.71 19.29
C LYS A 236 -3.67 -7.68 18.25
N TYR A 237 -3.67 -7.29 17.00
CA TYR A 237 -3.34 -8.20 15.90
C TYR A 237 -2.03 -7.86 15.19
N THR A 238 -1.60 -6.61 15.24
CA THR A 238 -0.41 -6.13 14.55
C THR A 238 0.45 -5.31 15.50
N THR A 239 1.75 -5.36 15.29
CA THR A 239 2.71 -4.50 16.00
C THR A 239 3.60 -3.78 15.00
N LEU A 240 4.10 -2.62 15.37
CA LEU A 240 4.88 -1.77 14.49
C LEU A 240 6.35 -1.67 14.94
N ARG A 241 7.22 -1.30 14.04
CA ARG A 241 8.60 -0.97 14.35
C ARG A 241 8.67 0.30 15.20
N SER A 242 9.14 0.16 16.43
CA SER A 242 9.22 1.25 17.40
C SER A 242 10.08 2.42 16.93
N ASP A 243 11.14 2.17 16.16
CA ASP A 243 12.01 3.19 15.59
C ASP A 243 11.26 4.04 14.54
N LEU A 244 10.47 3.41 13.68
CA LEU A 244 9.67 4.10 12.67
C LEU A 244 8.50 4.89 13.28
N VAL A 245 7.77 4.30 14.24
CA VAL A 245 6.72 5.04 14.97
C VAL A 245 7.30 6.25 15.69
N THR A 246 8.50 6.12 16.28
CA THR A 246 9.20 7.25 16.92
C THR A 246 9.54 8.33 15.89
N ALA A 247 10.01 7.96 14.70
CA ALA A 247 10.28 8.90 13.62
C ALA A 247 9.00 9.63 13.17
N LEU A 248 7.90 8.90 12.95
CA LEU A 248 6.60 9.48 12.59
C LEU A 248 6.09 10.45 13.67
N LYS A 249 6.21 10.08 14.94
CA LYS A 249 5.83 10.94 16.07
C LYS A 249 6.64 12.25 16.11
N ASN A 250 7.93 12.17 15.78
CA ASN A 250 8.81 13.35 15.75
C ASN A 250 8.46 14.31 14.60
N LEU A 251 7.84 13.84 13.53
CA LEU A 251 7.32 14.67 12.45
C LEU A 251 6.11 15.49 12.86
N LYS A 252 5.35 15.08 13.90
CA LYS A 252 4.16 15.75 14.41
C LYS A 252 3.14 16.06 13.32
N PRO A 253 2.69 15.08 12.55
CA PRO A 253 1.71 15.31 11.50
C PRO A 253 0.37 15.75 12.11
N SER A 254 -0.32 16.67 11.45
CA SER A 254 -1.69 17.04 11.86
C SER A 254 -2.75 16.07 11.33
N PHE A 255 -2.42 15.35 10.26
CA PHE A 255 -3.26 14.27 9.71
C PHE A 255 -2.42 13.18 9.07
N ILE A 256 -3.02 12.02 8.86
CA ILE A 256 -2.49 10.92 8.04
C ILE A 256 -3.56 10.51 7.04
N ARG A 257 -3.22 10.52 5.76
CA ARG A 257 -4.00 9.99 4.65
C ARG A 257 -3.55 8.55 4.37
N PHE A 258 -4.48 7.61 4.36
CA PHE A 258 -4.23 6.17 4.21
C PHE A 258 -5.45 5.45 3.58
N PRO A 259 -5.38 4.18 3.15
CA PRO A 259 -4.23 3.26 3.18
C PRO A 259 -3.30 3.44 2.00
N GLY A 260 -3.61 4.36 1.11
CA GLY A 260 -2.82 4.58 -0.08
C GLY A 260 -3.48 5.50 -1.11
N GLY A 261 -2.88 5.49 -2.27
CA GLY A 261 -3.37 6.03 -3.51
C GLY A 261 -3.95 4.92 -4.38
N CYS A 262 -3.20 4.46 -5.39
CA CYS A 262 -3.62 3.36 -6.27
C CYS A 262 -3.92 2.06 -5.49
N LEU A 263 -3.26 1.82 -4.36
CA LEU A 263 -3.57 0.67 -3.52
C LEU A 263 -5.03 0.68 -3.04
N ALA A 264 -5.57 1.86 -2.67
CA ALA A 264 -6.97 1.98 -2.23
C ALA A 264 -7.97 1.70 -3.36
N GLU A 265 -7.54 1.77 -4.61
CA GLU A 265 -8.39 1.56 -5.79
C GLU A 265 -8.34 0.12 -6.32
N GLY A 266 -7.16 -0.52 -6.27
CA GLY A 266 -6.97 -1.86 -6.83
C GLY A 266 -6.79 -1.88 -8.36
N ASN A 267 -6.45 -3.05 -8.91
CA ASN A 267 -6.17 -3.23 -10.33
C ASN A 267 -7.41 -3.51 -11.19
N ASP A 268 -8.40 -4.15 -10.61
CA ASP A 268 -9.65 -4.58 -11.24
C ASP A 268 -10.77 -4.64 -10.19
N LEU A 269 -12.01 -4.90 -10.63
CA LEU A 269 -13.18 -4.92 -9.74
C LEU A 269 -13.14 -6.05 -8.69
N GLU A 270 -12.49 -7.17 -8.98
CA GLU A 270 -12.35 -8.28 -8.05
C GLU A 270 -11.36 -7.94 -6.93
N HIS A 271 -10.39 -7.07 -7.22
CA HIS A 271 -9.33 -6.64 -6.31
C HIS A 271 -9.48 -5.18 -5.85
N LEU A 272 -10.69 -4.61 -5.91
CA LEU A 272 -11.00 -3.35 -5.23
C LEU A 272 -10.68 -3.48 -3.74
N TYR A 273 -9.97 -2.49 -3.21
CA TYR A 273 -9.59 -2.52 -1.79
C TYR A 273 -10.83 -2.33 -0.92
N ASN A 274 -11.20 -3.36 -0.17
CA ASN A 274 -12.31 -3.31 0.79
C ASN A 274 -11.75 -3.27 2.22
N TRP A 275 -12.10 -2.24 2.97
CA TRP A 275 -11.64 -2.05 4.34
C TRP A 275 -12.06 -3.20 5.27
N LYS A 276 -13.22 -3.84 5.02
CA LYS A 276 -13.72 -4.99 5.78
C LYS A 276 -12.78 -6.20 5.73
N ASP A 277 -12.03 -6.31 4.66
CA ASP A 277 -11.01 -7.35 4.50
C ASP A 277 -9.75 -7.11 5.32
N THR A 278 -9.60 -5.92 5.91
CA THR A 278 -8.38 -5.48 6.59
C THR A 278 -8.51 -5.35 8.11
N VAL A 279 -9.66 -5.73 8.68
CA VAL A 279 -9.92 -5.62 10.12
C VAL A 279 -10.22 -6.98 10.73
N GLY A 280 -9.95 -7.16 12.02
CA GLY A 280 -10.08 -8.44 12.71
C GLY A 280 -8.77 -9.20 12.84
N ALA A 281 -8.84 -10.50 13.13
CA ALA A 281 -7.67 -11.36 13.24
C ALA A 281 -6.94 -11.47 11.89
N LEU A 282 -5.61 -11.56 11.91
CA LEU A 282 -4.82 -11.59 10.68
C LEU A 282 -5.18 -12.78 9.79
N GLU A 283 -5.54 -13.90 10.40
CA GLU A 283 -5.95 -15.14 9.74
C GLU A 283 -7.28 -15.00 8.97
N GLU A 284 -8.07 -13.97 9.30
CA GLU A 284 -9.36 -13.66 8.67
C GLU A 284 -9.29 -12.45 7.72
N ARG A 285 -8.09 -11.88 7.52
CA ARG A 285 -7.90 -10.76 6.60
C ARG A 285 -7.57 -11.28 5.20
N LYS A 286 -8.19 -10.68 4.18
CA LYS A 286 -7.87 -11.00 2.78
C LYS A 286 -6.53 -10.38 2.40
N GLN A 287 -5.66 -11.19 1.85
CA GLN A 287 -4.47 -10.71 1.16
C GLN A 287 -4.80 -10.45 -0.30
N CYS A 288 -4.19 -9.45 -0.88
CA CYS A 288 -4.34 -9.16 -2.31
C CYS A 288 -2.99 -8.81 -2.94
N ALA A 289 -2.86 -9.11 -4.22
CA ALA A 289 -1.69 -8.71 -5.00
C ALA A 289 -1.51 -7.19 -4.92
N ASN A 290 -0.32 -6.75 -4.53
CA ASN A 290 -0.04 -5.33 -4.41
C ASN A 290 0.01 -4.68 -5.80
N VAL A 291 -0.73 -3.59 -5.98
CA VAL A 291 -0.84 -2.88 -7.27
C VAL A 291 0.52 -2.41 -7.82
N TRP A 292 1.50 -2.20 -6.95
CA TRP A 292 2.85 -1.73 -7.28
C TRP A 292 3.87 -2.85 -7.55
N ALA A 293 3.46 -4.11 -7.43
CA ALA A 293 4.34 -5.26 -7.36
C ALA A 293 4.20 -6.23 -8.53
N ASN A 294 3.95 -5.72 -9.72
CA ASN A 294 3.83 -6.53 -10.93
C ASN A 294 5.16 -6.57 -11.68
N ASP A 295 5.68 -7.77 -11.96
CA ASP A 295 6.76 -7.98 -12.92
C ASP A 295 6.19 -8.49 -14.28
N ASP A 296 7.01 -8.46 -15.34
CA ASP A 296 6.63 -8.92 -16.69
C ASP A 296 6.14 -10.39 -16.77
N ASN A 297 6.36 -11.17 -15.72
CA ASN A 297 5.94 -12.56 -15.63
C ASN A 297 4.68 -12.74 -14.77
N GLY A 298 4.04 -11.65 -14.33
CA GLY A 298 2.88 -11.68 -13.46
C GLY A 298 3.21 -12.10 -12.02
N ASN A 299 4.45 -11.89 -11.56
CA ASN A 299 4.81 -12.15 -10.18
C ASN A 299 4.46 -10.94 -9.31
N TYR A 300 3.72 -11.20 -8.26
CA TYR A 300 3.27 -10.20 -7.30
C TYR A 300 3.75 -10.57 -5.89
N TYR A 301 4.11 -9.58 -5.09
CA TYR A 301 4.01 -9.74 -3.64
C TYR A 301 2.63 -9.26 -3.18
N ASN A 302 2.13 -9.82 -2.09
CA ASN A 302 0.84 -9.40 -1.58
C ASN A 302 0.98 -8.28 -0.55
N ASN A 303 -0.06 -7.45 -0.48
CA ASN A 303 -0.38 -6.72 0.72
C ASN A 303 -1.10 -7.69 1.66
N THR A 304 -0.55 -7.91 2.86
CA THR A 304 -1.12 -8.87 3.83
C THR A 304 -2.26 -8.28 4.64
N SER A 305 -2.55 -7.00 4.47
CA SER A 305 -3.50 -6.24 5.30
C SER A 305 -3.13 -6.21 6.79
N ALA A 306 -1.88 -6.53 7.16
CA ALA A 306 -1.42 -6.43 8.53
C ALA A 306 -1.48 -4.98 9.05
N MET A 307 -1.24 -4.00 8.17
CA MET A 307 -1.57 -2.60 8.42
C MET A 307 -2.94 -2.30 7.81
N GLY A 308 -4.00 -2.65 8.52
CA GLY A 308 -5.38 -2.43 8.11
C GLY A 308 -5.96 -1.11 8.63
N TYR A 309 -7.25 -0.86 8.31
CA TYR A 309 -7.90 0.41 8.74
C TYR A 309 -7.91 0.58 10.27
N HIS A 310 -8.06 -0.50 11.04
CA HIS A 310 -7.99 -0.43 12.49
C HIS A 310 -6.64 0.10 12.97
N GLU A 311 -5.56 -0.46 12.45
CA GLU A 311 -4.19 -0.09 12.79
C GLU A 311 -3.84 1.33 12.34
N TYR A 312 -4.36 1.77 11.18
CA TYR A 312 -4.19 3.15 10.73
C TYR A 312 -4.92 4.14 11.63
N PHE A 313 -6.16 3.86 12.03
CA PHE A 313 -6.89 4.69 12.98
C PHE A 313 -6.18 4.77 14.33
N GLN A 314 -5.72 3.62 14.85
CA GLN A 314 -4.97 3.55 16.09
C GLN A 314 -3.65 4.34 16.01
N LEU A 315 -2.93 4.23 14.88
CA LEU A 315 -1.70 5.00 14.66
C LEU A 315 -1.99 6.50 14.64
N CYS A 316 -3.05 6.94 13.98
CA CYS A 316 -3.45 8.35 13.97
C CYS A 316 -3.70 8.86 15.40
N GLU A 317 -4.46 8.12 16.20
CA GLU A 317 -4.73 8.46 17.59
C GLU A 317 -3.46 8.55 18.43
N ASP A 318 -2.57 7.55 18.33
CA ASP A 318 -1.30 7.48 19.08
C ASP A 318 -0.33 8.62 18.71
N LEU A 319 -0.41 9.11 17.46
CA LEU A 319 0.38 10.25 16.98
C LEU A 319 -0.30 11.61 17.25
N GLY A 320 -1.56 11.61 17.69
CA GLY A 320 -2.37 12.83 17.84
C GLY A 320 -2.73 13.47 16.49
N ALA A 321 -2.76 12.68 15.41
CA ALA A 321 -3.08 13.11 14.06
C ALA A 321 -4.54 12.81 13.71
N LYS A 322 -5.14 13.62 12.84
CA LYS A 322 -6.45 13.33 12.27
C LYS A 322 -6.33 12.20 11.24
N ALA A 323 -7.31 11.31 11.21
CA ALA A 323 -7.37 10.27 10.19
C ALA A 323 -8.12 10.78 8.95
N ILE A 324 -7.53 10.56 7.77
CA ILE A 324 -8.18 10.75 6.46
C ILE A 324 -8.16 9.39 5.73
N PRO A 325 -9.12 8.51 6.06
CA PRO A 325 -9.26 7.25 5.34
C PRO A 325 -9.70 7.52 3.90
N ILE A 326 -9.06 6.87 2.94
CA ILE A 326 -9.40 6.91 1.52
C ILE A 326 -10.07 5.60 1.13
N VAL A 327 -11.23 5.69 0.53
CA VAL A 327 -11.90 4.57 -0.14
C VAL A 327 -12.02 4.88 -1.63
N ASN A 328 -12.00 3.85 -2.48
CA ASN A 328 -12.29 4.05 -3.89
C ASN A 328 -13.77 4.45 -4.10
N VAL A 329 -14.13 4.83 -5.30
CA VAL A 329 -15.51 5.16 -5.64
C VAL A 329 -16.20 4.02 -6.42
N GLY A 330 -15.78 2.79 -6.21
CA GLY A 330 -16.16 1.68 -7.07
C GLY A 330 -15.52 1.80 -8.45
N LEU A 331 -14.31 2.38 -8.52
CA LEU A 331 -13.54 2.56 -9.74
C LEU A 331 -12.12 2.06 -9.50
N THR A 332 -11.62 1.24 -10.42
CA THR A 332 -10.25 0.73 -10.36
C THR A 332 -9.23 1.84 -10.55
N CYS A 333 -7.97 1.61 -10.13
CA CYS A 333 -6.92 2.62 -10.15
C CYS A 333 -6.85 3.34 -11.50
N GLN A 334 -7.11 4.65 -11.48
CA GLN A 334 -7.20 5.55 -12.64
C GLN A 334 -8.15 5.04 -13.74
N GLY A 335 -9.24 4.33 -13.35
CA GLY A 335 -10.13 3.64 -14.29
C GLY A 335 -9.39 2.64 -15.16
N ARG A 336 -8.34 2.07 -14.61
CA ARG A 336 -7.21 1.44 -15.28
C ARG A 336 -7.40 1.30 -16.75
N ASN A 337 -6.84 2.18 -17.43
CA ASN A 337 -6.50 2.19 -18.82
C ASN A 337 -7.56 2.60 -19.76
N GLY A 338 -8.32 3.53 -19.51
CA GLY A 338 -9.04 3.68 -20.69
C GLY A 338 -9.94 4.86 -20.83
N TYR A 339 -10.22 5.61 -19.78
CA TYR A 339 -11.08 6.75 -20.00
C TYR A 339 -10.43 7.73 -20.99
N ASP A 340 -9.18 8.11 -20.74
CA ASP A 340 -8.48 9.05 -21.63
C ASP A 340 -8.03 8.40 -22.93
N ASP A 341 -7.48 7.19 -22.86
CA ASP A 341 -7.14 6.42 -24.06
C ASP A 341 -8.38 6.18 -24.91
N HIS A 342 -9.54 5.97 -24.28
CA HIS A 342 -10.80 5.79 -24.98
C HIS A 342 -11.32 7.09 -25.60
N VAL A 343 -11.39 8.19 -24.83
CA VAL A 343 -11.83 9.49 -25.36
C VAL A 343 -10.91 9.95 -26.48
N ASP A 344 -9.60 9.80 -26.30
CA ASP A 344 -8.61 10.11 -27.33
C ASP A 344 -8.74 9.17 -28.54
N ALA A 345 -8.99 7.88 -28.32
CA ALA A 345 -9.21 6.90 -29.38
C ALA A 345 -10.49 7.20 -30.19
N LEU A 346 -11.61 7.47 -29.52
CA LEU A 346 -12.86 7.86 -30.20
C LEU A 346 -12.70 9.19 -30.97
N LYS A 347 -12.05 10.18 -30.35
CA LYS A 347 -11.75 11.45 -30.99
C LYS A 347 -10.90 11.25 -32.26
N LYS A 348 -9.85 10.43 -32.17
CA LYS A 348 -9.01 10.10 -33.34
C LYS A 348 -9.74 9.26 -34.37
N ALA A 349 -10.58 8.32 -33.95
CA ALA A 349 -11.40 7.52 -34.86
C ALA A 349 -12.43 8.35 -35.60
N SER A 350 -12.96 9.42 -34.99
CA SER A 350 -13.95 10.34 -35.61
C SER A 350 -13.34 11.42 -36.48
N MET A 351 -12.01 11.63 -36.46
CA MET A 351 -11.33 12.63 -37.29
C MET A 351 -11.52 12.34 -38.78
N SER A 352 -11.78 13.37 -39.58
CA SER A 352 -11.66 13.32 -41.02
C SER A 352 -10.20 13.15 -41.45
N ASP A 353 -9.95 12.79 -42.69
CA ASP A 353 -8.56 12.63 -43.20
C ASP A 353 -7.74 13.93 -43.09
N SER A 354 -8.42 15.10 -43.26
CA SER A 354 -7.77 16.40 -43.09
C SER A 354 -7.41 16.72 -41.64
N GLU A 355 -8.27 16.37 -40.71
CA GLU A 355 -8.00 16.54 -39.26
C GLU A 355 -6.90 15.58 -38.78
N TRP A 356 -6.95 14.33 -39.22
CA TRP A 356 -5.90 13.37 -38.96
C TRP A 356 -4.54 13.83 -39.49
N LYS A 357 -4.48 14.32 -40.71
CA LYS A 357 -3.26 14.90 -41.29
C LYS A 357 -2.75 16.07 -40.44
N SER A 358 -3.64 16.98 -40.05
CA SER A 358 -3.31 18.13 -39.21
C SER A 358 -2.77 17.71 -37.85
N TYR A 359 -3.39 16.71 -37.22
CA TYR A 359 -2.93 16.10 -35.96
C TYR A 359 -1.52 15.52 -36.10
N LEU A 360 -1.24 14.75 -37.15
CA LEU A 360 0.08 14.17 -37.39
C LEU A 360 1.16 15.24 -37.56
N ILE A 361 0.87 16.33 -38.27
CA ILE A 361 1.81 17.42 -38.51
C ILE A 361 2.05 18.24 -37.22
N ASN A 362 0.96 18.71 -36.61
CA ASN A 362 1.04 19.71 -35.54
C ASN A 362 1.39 19.11 -34.19
N GLU A 363 0.88 17.91 -33.90
CA GLU A 363 1.05 17.29 -32.57
C GLU A 363 2.09 16.16 -32.57
N LYS A 364 2.30 15.48 -33.69
CA LYS A 364 3.27 14.39 -33.79
C LYS A 364 4.53 14.76 -34.57
N GLY A 365 4.59 15.97 -35.18
CA GLY A 365 5.78 16.50 -35.84
C GLY A 365 6.17 15.79 -37.15
N TYR A 366 5.18 15.18 -37.83
CA TYR A 366 5.42 14.55 -39.14
C TYR A 366 5.50 15.58 -40.27
N ASP A 367 6.31 15.26 -41.32
CA ASP A 367 6.42 16.12 -42.53
C ASP A 367 5.13 15.96 -43.40
N GLU A 368 4.67 17.06 -44.01
CA GLU A 368 3.53 17.05 -44.95
C GLU A 368 3.67 16.07 -46.11
N LYS A 369 4.89 15.68 -46.47
CA LYS A 369 5.19 14.76 -47.55
C LYS A 369 5.08 13.27 -47.15
N ASP A 370 4.82 12.98 -45.91
CA ASP A 370 4.74 11.61 -45.34
C ASP A 370 3.33 11.02 -45.59
N THR A 371 3.01 10.81 -46.89
CA THR A 371 1.71 10.31 -47.33
C THR A 371 1.37 8.89 -46.87
N ASP A 372 2.40 8.08 -46.50
CA ASP A 372 2.22 6.72 -45.97
C ASP A 372 1.55 6.68 -44.61
N LYS A 373 1.55 7.80 -43.88
CA LYS A 373 0.95 7.91 -42.54
C LYS A 373 -0.58 7.94 -42.53
N ILE A 374 -1.22 8.22 -43.65
CA ILE A 374 -2.68 8.12 -43.77
C ILE A 374 -3.12 6.64 -43.76
N ALA A 375 -2.34 5.75 -44.33
CA ALA A 375 -2.60 4.31 -44.27
C ALA A 375 -2.37 3.72 -42.84
N GLU A 376 -1.51 4.33 -42.03
CA GLU A 376 -1.28 3.94 -40.64
C GLU A 376 -2.51 4.25 -39.76
N ARG A 377 -3.35 5.24 -40.12
CA ARG A 377 -4.59 5.53 -39.38
C ARG A 377 -5.53 4.33 -39.33
N THR A 378 -5.82 3.73 -40.49
CA THR A 378 -6.67 2.54 -40.55
C THR A 378 -6.11 1.42 -39.67
N LYS A 379 -4.78 1.17 -39.76
CA LYS A 379 -4.13 0.21 -38.93
C LYS A 379 -4.17 0.56 -37.44
N TYR A 380 -4.04 1.85 -37.08
CA TYR A 380 -4.17 2.34 -35.71
C TYR A 380 -5.60 2.12 -35.20
N ILE A 381 -6.64 2.57 -35.96
CA ILE A 381 -8.03 2.37 -35.59
C ILE A 381 -8.37 0.87 -35.46
N ASP A 382 -7.87 0.05 -36.37
CA ASP A 382 -8.07 -1.41 -36.31
C ASP A 382 -7.42 -2.06 -35.10
N SER A 383 -6.36 -1.44 -34.59
CA SER A 383 -5.66 -1.93 -33.38
C SER A 383 -6.35 -1.52 -32.08
N LEU A 384 -7.27 -0.53 -32.11
CA LEU A 384 -7.99 -0.09 -30.92
C LEU A 384 -8.95 -1.18 -30.42
N LYS A 385 -8.90 -1.45 -29.13
CA LYS A 385 -9.85 -2.36 -28.48
C LYS A 385 -11.25 -1.77 -28.36
N ILE A 386 -11.33 -0.44 -28.20
CA ILE A 386 -12.56 0.33 -28.00
C ILE A 386 -12.76 1.21 -29.23
N LYS A 387 -13.80 0.97 -30.01
CA LYS A 387 -14.07 1.63 -31.28
C LYS A 387 -15.44 2.33 -31.35
N SER A 388 -16.27 2.11 -30.33
CA SER A 388 -17.62 2.66 -30.24
C SER A 388 -18.00 2.96 -28.82
N GLU A 389 -19.06 3.76 -28.61
CA GLU A 389 -19.65 4.00 -27.30
C GLU A 389 -20.12 2.69 -26.63
N ALA A 390 -20.60 1.72 -27.40
CA ALA A 390 -21.01 0.43 -26.89
C ALA A 390 -19.82 -0.37 -26.36
N ASP A 391 -18.66 -0.33 -27.05
CA ASP A 391 -17.44 -0.97 -26.55
C ASP A 391 -16.97 -0.29 -25.28
N PHE A 392 -17.11 1.04 -25.19
CA PHE A 392 -16.73 1.79 -24.00
C PHE A 392 -17.62 1.46 -22.80
N GLU A 393 -18.94 1.44 -23.00
CA GLU A 393 -19.86 1.06 -21.94
C GLU A 393 -19.56 -0.35 -21.42
N HIS A 394 -19.25 -1.27 -22.33
CA HIS A 394 -18.82 -2.62 -21.95
C HIS A 394 -17.48 -2.62 -21.19
N TYR A 395 -16.53 -1.78 -21.61
CA TYR A 395 -15.27 -1.61 -20.90
C TYR A 395 -15.50 -1.03 -19.49
N LEU A 396 -16.37 -0.02 -19.35
CA LEU A 396 -16.71 0.55 -18.04
C LEU A 396 -17.26 -0.51 -17.05
N ASP A 397 -18.01 -1.50 -17.55
CA ASP A 397 -18.49 -2.60 -16.72
C ASP A 397 -17.36 -3.48 -16.15
N THR A 398 -16.15 -3.40 -16.71
CA THR A 398 -14.97 -4.15 -16.21
C THR A 398 -14.12 -3.35 -15.23
N VAL A 399 -14.28 -2.03 -15.15
CA VAL A 399 -13.42 -1.14 -14.36
C VAL A 399 -14.16 -0.28 -13.35
N ALA A 400 -15.50 -0.20 -13.44
CA ALA A 400 -16.30 0.66 -12.59
C ALA A 400 -17.63 0.01 -12.19
N LEU A 401 -17.97 0.10 -10.91
CA LEU A 401 -19.31 -0.17 -10.42
C LEU A 401 -20.25 0.97 -10.89
N ARG A 402 -21.54 0.65 -11.09
CA ARG A 402 -22.53 1.63 -11.56
C ARG A 402 -23.54 1.96 -10.47
N PRO A 403 -23.76 3.27 -10.14
CA PRO A 403 -24.86 3.67 -9.26
C PRO A 403 -26.20 3.11 -9.73
N GLY A 404 -26.96 2.56 -8.76
CA GLY A 404 -28.25 1.91 -9.02
C GLY A 404 -28.17 0.42 -9.34
N THR A 405 -26.97 -0.18 -9.30
CA THR A 405 -26.81 -1.65 -9.27
C THR A 405 -26.65 -2.15 -7.86
N ASP A 406 -27.02 -3.41 -7.62
CA ASP A 406 -26.89 -4.03 -6.31
C ASP A 406 -25.44 -4.03 -5.81
N GLU A 407 -24.47 -4.18 -6.71
CA GLU A 407 -23.03 -4.16 -6.39
C GLU A 407 -22.60 -2.78 -5.90
N PHE A 408 -23.06 -1.71 -6.54
CA PHE A 408 -22.74 -0.34 -6.11
C PHE A 408 -23.43 0.01 -4.79
N GLU A 409 -24.69 -0.39 -4.61
CA GLU A 409 -25.41 -0.17 -3.35
C GLU A 409 -24.77 -0.94 -2.18
N ASN A 410 -24.31 -2.17 -2.39
CA ASN A 410 -23.54 -2.92 -1.41
C ASN A 410 -22.22 -2.21 -1.08
N TYR A 411 -21.51 -1.72 -2.09
CA TYR A 411 -20.29 -0.95 -1.90
C TYR A 411 -20.55 0.37 -1.14
N THR A 412 -21.65 1.05 -1.47
CA THR A 412 -22.09 2.25 -0.73
C THR A 412 -22.30 1.93 0.74
N GLN A 413 -22.93 0.80 1.05
CA GLN A 413 -23.12 0.37 2.44
C GLN A 413 -21.76 0.10 3.12
N ASP A 414 -20.78 -0.48 2.40
CA ASP A 414 -19.43 -0.70 2.93
C ASP A 414 -18.75 0.62 3.31
N VAL A 415 -18.92 1.69 2.53
CA VAL A 415 -18.41 3.02 2.86
C VAL A 415 -19.08 3.60 4.11
N LEU A 416 -20.41 3.46 4.24
CA LEU A 416 -21.15 3.90 5.42
C LEU A 416 -20.76 3.09 6.67
N ASP A 417 -20.52 1.81 6.52
CA ASP A 417 -20.07 0.92 7.58
C ASP A 417 -18.67 1.27 8.10
N LEU A 418 -17.78 1.80 7.24
CA LEU A 418 -16.47 2.29 7.67
C LEU A 418 -16.62 3.47 8.63
N ILE A 419 -17.52 4.39 8.34
CA ILE A 419 -17.80 5.53 9.23
C ILE A 419 -18.40 5.03 10.56
N GLU A 420 -19.33 4.05 10.50
CA GLU A 420 -19.85 3.42 11.71
C GLU A 420 -18.76 2.68 12.49
N TYR A 421 -17.87 1.96 11.81
CA TYR A 421 -16.71 1.32 12.45
C TYR A 421 -15.86 2.35 13.20
N ALA A 422 -15.55 3.47 12.56
CA ALA A 422 -14.70 4.50 13.16
C ALA A 422 -15.42 5.28 14.28
N ASN A 423 -16.67 5.68 14.08
CA ASN A 423 -17.37 6.64 14.94
C ASN A 423 -18.56 6.06 15.73
N GLY A 424 -19.06 4.88 15.36
CA GLY A 424 -20.23 4.27 15.98
C GLY A 424 -20.01 3.92 17.47
N ASP A 425 -21.07 4.01 18.25
CA ASP A 425 -21.03 3.59 19.64
C ASP A 425 -20.92 2.07 19.76
N SER A 426 -19.98 1.59 20.58
CA SER A 426 -19.65 0.17 20.71
C SER A 426 -20.77 -0.70 21.32
N LYS A 427 -21.78 -0.09 21.94
CA LYS A 427 -22.87 -0.79 22.61
C LYS A 427 -24.15 -0.82 21.79
N THR A 428 -24.28 0.09 20.82
CA THR A 428 -25.53 0.30 20.09
C THR A 428 -25.40 0.13 18.59
N THR A 429 -24.17 0.10 18.04
CA THR A 429 -23.93 -0.10 16.61
C THR A 429 -23.14 -1.39 16.34
N TYR A 430 -23.42 -2.03 15.20
CA TYR A 430 -22.76 -3.28 14.83
C TYR A 430 -21.25 -3.11 14.64
N TRP A 431 -20.85 -2.15 13.81
CA TRP A 431 -19.43 -1.93 13.52
C TRP A 431 -18.66 -1.29 14.66
N GLY A 432 -19.34 -0.50 15.51
CA GLY A 432 -18.77 -0.03 16.78
C GLY A 432 -18.43 -1.19 17.72
N ALA A 433 -19.31 -2.21 17.81
CA ALA A 433 -19.04 -3.41 18.60
C ALA A 433 -17.86 -4.24 18.02
N ILE A 434 -17.74 -4.35 16.71
CA ILE A 434 -16.61 -5.01 16.05
C ILE A 434 -15.30 -4.25 16.33
N ARG A 435 -15.29 -2.91 16.27
CA ARG A 435 -14.13 -2.10 16.68
C ARG A 435 -13.71 -2.39 18.11
N ALA A 436 -14.68 -2.45 19.05
CA ALA A 436 -14.41 -2.76 20.45
C ALA A 436 -13.81 -4.17 20.61
N ALA A 437 -14.33 -5.16 19.89
CA ALA A 437 -13.80 -6.52 19.87
C ALA A 437 -12.36 -6.58 19.32
N ASN A 438 -12.01 -5.66 18.42
CA ASN A 438 -10.66 -5.50 17.88
C ASN A 438 -9.70 -4.76 18.85
N GLY A 439 -10.20 -4.30 20.01
CA GLY A 439 -9.36 -3.73 21.06
C GLY A 439 -9.58 -2.24 21.33
N HIS A 440 -10.46 -1.54 20.58
CA HIS A 440 -10.71 -0.12 20.75
C HIS A 440 -12.20 0.19 21.00
N GLU A 441 -12.58 0.34 22.27
CA GLU A 441 -13.98 0.54 22.66
C GLU A 441 -14.50 1.95 22.29
N ALA A 442 -13.69 2.99 22.50
CA ALA A 442 -14.05 4.36 22.17
C ALA A 442 -14.10 4.60 20.65
N PRO A 443 -14.92 5.55 20.15
CA PRO A 443 -14.85 5.94 18.74
C PRO A 443 -13.54 6.68 18.41
N PHE A 444 -13.02 6.48 17.21
CA PHE A 444 -11.85 7.20 16.69
C PHE A 444 -12.16 8.65 16.31
N ASN A 445 -13.45 8.99 16.19
CA ASN A 445 -13.94 10.35 15.92
C ASN A 445 -13.38 10.96 14.62
N ILE A 446 -13.35 10.18 13.55
CA ILE A 446 -12.94 10.72 12.24
C ILE A 446 -13.85 11.86 11.82
N LYS A 447 -13.27 12.82 11.09
CA LYS A 447 -13.98 14.00 10.56
C LYS A 447 -13.95 14.06 9.05
N TYR A 448 -13.12 13.26 8.43
CA TYR A 448 -12.87 13.26 6.99
C TYR A 448 -12.98 11.85 6.44
N ILE A 449 -13.45 11.75 5.20
CA ILE A 449 -13.34 10.58 4.36
C ILE A 449 -12.99 11.02 2.95
N GLY A 450 -11.98 10.43 2.35
CA GLY A 450 -11.64 10.67 0.95
C GLY A 450 -12.32 9.64 0.06
N LEU A 451 -12.96 10.11 -0.99
CA LEU A 451 -13.61 9.30 -2.00
C LEU A 451 -12.80 9.37 -3.30
N GLY A 452 -12.05 8.30 -3.59
CA GLY A 452 -11.20 8.18 -4.77
C GLY A 452 -9.76 8.68 -4.55
N ASN A 453 -8.92 8.40 -5.54
CA ASN A 453 -7.52 8.80 -5.62
C ASN A 453 -7.15 9.11 -7.06
N GLU A 454 -6.55 10.27 -7.30
CA GLU A 454 -6.10 10.70 -8.64
C GLU A 454 -7.16 10.59 -9.75
N ASN A 455 -8.43 10.53 -9.39
CA ASN A 455 -9.53 10.36 -10.32
C ASN A 455 -10.00 11.68 -10.91
N TRP A 456 -10.62 11.59 -12.09
CA TRP A 456 -11.20 12.68 -12.87
C TRP A 456 -12.31 12.16 -13.78
N GLY A 457 -13.00 13.06 -14.48
CA GLY A 457 -13.96 12.71 -15.52
C GLY A 457 -15.35 12.28 -15.01
N ASP A 458 -16.28 12.11 -15.94
CA ASP A 458 -17.70 11.94 -15.65
C ASP A 458 -18.01 10.66 -14.85
N VAL A 459 -17.29 9.57 -15.12
CA VAL A 459 -17.50 8.29 -14.43
C VAL A 459 -17.14 8.42 -12.95
N TYR A 460 -16.02 9.09 -12.66
CA TYR A 460 -15.62 9.36 -11.28
C TYR A 460 -16.65 10.22 -10.57
N PHE A 461 -17.01 11.37 -11.14
CA PHE A 461 -17.92 12.30 -10.47
C PHE A 461 -19.32 11.72 -10.31
N ARG A 462 -19.81 10.92 -11.25
CA ARG A 462 -21.07 10.19 -11.10
C ARG A 462 -21.07 9.30 -9.85
N ASN A 463 -20.03 8.48 -9.69
CA ASN A 463 -19.90 7.57 -8.54
C ASN A 463 -19.63 8.36 -7.24
N PHE A 464 -18.76 9.37 -7.31
CA PHE A 464 -18.47 10.27 -6.19
C PHE A 464 -19.73 10.96 -5.65
N ASP A 465 -20.56 11.51 -6.51
CA ASP A 465 -21.79 12.22 -6.11
C ASP A 465 -22.79 11.28 -5.43
N ALA A 466 -22.92 10.05 -5.94
CA ALA A 466 -23.77 9.04 -5.34
C ALA A 466 -23.30 8.66 -3.92
N LEU A 467 -22.02 8.39 -3.76
CA LEU A 467 -21.43 8.07 -2.44
C LEU A 467 -21.45 9.25 -1.48
N LYS A 468 -21.09 10.45 -1.95
CA LYS A 468 -21.15 11.68 -1.16
C LYS A 468 -22.56 11.95 -0.67
N LYS A 469 -23.58 11.77 -1.51
CA LYS A 469 -24.97 11.90 -1.12
C LYS A 469 -25.32 10.95 0.02
N ALA A 470 -24.99 9.68 -0.12
CA ALA A 470 -25.25 8.66 0.90
C ALA A 470 -24.54 8.99 2.23
N VAL A 471 -23.27 9.42 2.17
CA VAL A 471 -22.52 9.85 3.37
C VAL A 471 -23.18 11.04 4.03
N ASN A 472 -23.53 12.10 3.28
CA ASN A 472 -24.13 13.33 3.83
C ASN A 472 -25.52 13.09 4.43
N GLU A 473 -26.31 12.17 3.86
CA GLU A 473 -27.64 11.83 4.39
C GLU A 473 -27.55 11.10 5.74
N LYS A 474 -26.54 10.29 5.94
CA LYS A 474 -26.39 9.49 7.18
C LYS A 474 -25.44 10.13 8.20
N TYR A 475 -24.38 10.81 7.74
CA TYR A 475 -23.27 11.34 8.54
C TYR A 475 -22.92 12.76 8.12
N SER A 476 -23.84 13.70 8.32
CA SER A 476 -23.71 15.11 7.87
C SER A 476 -22.52 15.85 8.49
N GLU A 477 -21.95 15.33 9.57
CA GLU A 477 -20.77 15.87 10.27
C GLU A 477 -19.43 15.44 9.62
N ILE A 478 -19.47 14.51 8.67
CA ILE A 478 -18.27 14.02 7.98
C ILE A 478 -17.99 14.90 6.75
N THR A 479 -16.79 15.43 6.68
CA THR A 479 -16.30 16.14 5.50
C THR A 479 -15.83 15.14 4.46
N VAL A 480 -16.48 15.15 3.31
CA VAL A 480 -16.08 14.35 2.14
C VAL A 480 -15.03 15.08 1.34
N VAL A 481 -13.93 14.39 1.03
CA VAL A 481 -12.80 14.90 0.24
C VAL A 481 -12.85 14.26 -1.14
N SER A 482 -12.78 15.08 -2.22
CA SER A 482 -12.75 14.61 -3.59
C SER A 482 -11.33 14.53 -4.14
N SER A 483 -11.15 13.72 -5.19
CA SER A 483 -10.00 13.82 -6.10
C SER A 483 -10.23 14.93 -7.15
N SER A 484 -9.13 15.47 -7.68
CA SER A 484 -9.13 16.45 -8.78
C SER A 484 -8.09 16.13 -9.84
N GLY A 485 -7.88 14.85 -10.11
CA GLY A 485 -6.94 14.36 -11.11
C GLY A 485 -5.55 14.01 -10.54
N PRO A 486 -4.67 13.45 -11.39
CA PRO A 486 -3.35 12.94 -10.97
C PRO A 486 -2.25 13.99 -10.93
N SER A 487 -2.53 15.24 -11.35
CA SER A 487 -1.56 16.32 -11.44
C SER A 487 -2.12 17.65 -10.94
N ALA A 488 -1.23 18.59 -10.63
CA ALA A 488 -1.59 19.91 -10.12
C ALA A 488 -1.94 20.92 -11.24
N ASP A 489 -1.86 20.51 -12.48
CA ASP A 489 -2.18 21.30 -13.69
C ASP A 489 -2.52 20.37 -14.86
N GLY A 490 -2.84 20.94 -16.00
CA GLY A 490 -3.14 20.20 -17.22
C GLY A 490 -4.62 19.89 -17.41
N GLU A 491 -4.93 19.07 -18.43
CA GLU A 491 -6.30 18.81 -18.88
C GLU A 491 -7.15 18.14 -17.79
N TYR A 492 -6.64 17.16 -17.11
CA TYR A 492 -7.37 16.42 -16.06
C TYR A 492 -7.70 17.29 -14.85
N PHE A 493 -6.72 18.09 -14.40
CA PHE A 493 -6.93 19.06 -13.34
C PHE A 493 -8.00 20.09 -13.72
N ASN A 494 -7.88 20.67 -14.91
CA ASN A 494 -8.83 21.70 -15.40
C ASN A 494 -10.23 21.12 -15.52
N SER A 495 -10.40 19.94 -16.13
CA SER A 495 -11.69 19.25 -16.27
C SER A 495 -12.32 18.95 -14.92
N ALA A 496 -11.55 18.46 -13.96
CA ALA A 496 -12.04 18.20 -12.61
C ALA A 496 -12.51 19.49 -11.92
N TRP A 497 -11.73 20.58 -12.00
CA TRP A 497 -12.10 21.87 -11.41
C TRP A 497 -13.28 22.54 -12.12
N GLU A 498 -13.43 22.38 -13.44
CA GLU A 498 -14.60 22.84 -14.17
C GLU A 498 -15.86 22.13 -13.66
N THR A 499 -15.81 20.81 -13.47
CA THR A 499 -16.91 20.03 -12.91
C THR A 499 -17.25 20.45 -11.49
N ILE A 500 -16.25 20.61 -10.62
CA ILE A 500 -16.43 21.06 -9.24
C ILE A 500 -17.04 22.47 -9.19
N ASN A 501 -16.62 23.39 -10.05
CA ASN A 501 -17.06 24.78 -10.07
C ASN A 501 -18.40 25.00 -10.78
N SER A 502 -18.86 24.07 -11.61
CA SER A 502 -20.11 24.20 -12.39
C SER A 502 -21.41 24.11 -11.55
N ASN A 503 -21.29 24.07 -10.20
CA ASN A 503 -22.39 23.93 -9.25
C ASN A 503 -23.17 22.60 -9.31
N THR A 504 -22.75 21.67 -10.10
CA THR A 504 -23.27 20.29 -10.06
C THR A 504 -22.78 19.57 -8.80
N ILE A 505 -21.64 20.02 -8.25
CA ILE A 505 -21.07 19.50 -7.00
C ILE A 505 -20.97 20.65 -6.02
N THR A 506 -21.70 20.60 -4.92
CA THR A 506 -21.51 21.57 -3.82
C THR A 506 -20.10 21.40 -3.27
N PRO A 507 -19.24 22.44 -3.27
CA PRO A 507 -17.87 22.30 -2.79
C PRO A 507 -17.87 21.87 -1.33
N THR A 508 -17.44 20.65 -1.07
CA THR A 508 -16.98 20.22 0.23
C THR A 508 -15.51 19.93 0.03
N THR A 509 -14.69 20.60 0.72
CA THR A 509 -13.22 20.59 0.74
C THR A 509 -12.53 19.68 -0.29
N THR A 510 -11.90 20.30 -1.29
CA THR A 510 -10.98 19.63 -2.22
C THR A 510 -9.58 19.73 -1.64
N ILE A 511 -8.84 18.64 -1.56
CA ILE A 511 -7.42 18.60 -1.19
C ILE A 511 -6.59 18.31 -2.43
#